data_88a2fec1da7b5ce219926b866c4413ca
#
_entry.id   88a2fec1da7b5ce219926b866c4413ca
#
_cell.length_a   1.000
_cell.length_b   1.000
_cell.length_c   1.000
_cell.angle_alpha   90.00
_cell.angle_beta   90.00
_cell.angle_gamma   90.00
#
_symmetry.space_group_name_H-M   'P 1'
#
loop_
_entity.id
_entity.type
_entity.pdbx_description
1 polymer ?
#
loop_
_entity_poly.entity_id
_entity_poly.type
_entity_poly.pdbx_seq_one_letter_code
_entity_poly.pdbx_strand_id
1 'polypeptide(L)' 'MAEQKDEPNGQAAVASYVASLSHDLAGMARRTGLDTLGYLLEMVRLEAESLTRHNGPNGRRS' A
#
# COMPACT_ATOMS: atom_id res chain seq x y z
N MET A 1 8.96 5.57 18.01
CA MET A 1 9.00 5.73 17.69
C MET A 1 8.76 6.41 17.04
N ALA A 2 8.51 6.79 17.01
CA ALA A 2 8.33 7.34 16.45
C ALA A 2 8.72 7.95 15.77
N GLU A 3 9.06 8.15 15.48
CA GLU A 3 9.39 8.57 14.95
C GLU A 3 9.47 8.88 14.00
N GLN A 4 9.54 9.06 13.28
CA GLN A 4 9.63 9.32 12.37
C GLN A 4 8.92 9.96 11.82
N LYS A 5 8.46 10.30 11.78
CA LYS A 5 7.77 10.78 11.42
C LYS A 5 7.63 11.81 10.66
N ASP A 6 7.98 12.40 10.58
CA ASP A 6 7.88 13.46 9.90
C ASP A 6 8.58 13.59 8.71
N GLU A 7 9.04 12.60 8.14
CA GLU A 7 9.70 12.68 6.93
C GLU A 7 8.80 12.93 5.81
N PRO A 8 9.09 13.78 4.87
CA PRO A 8 8.24 13.99 3.71
C PRO A 8 8.04 12.73 2.93
N ASN A 9 9.02 11.85 2.94
CA ASN A 9 8.89 10.62 2.23
C ASN A 9 8.23 9.56 3.03
N GLY A 10 7.86 9.85 4.26
CA GLY A 10 7.31 8.84 5.14
C GLY A 10 6.06 8.21 4.59
N GLN A 11 5.17 9.03 4.03
CA GLN A 11 3.92 8.48 3.52
C GLN A 11 4.15 7.58 2.33
N ALA A 12 5.01 7.99 1.42
CA ALA A 12 5.27 7.16 0.25
C ALA A 12 5.96 5.87 0.65
N ALA A 13 6.87 5.95 1.62
CA ALA A 13 7.55 4.75 2.06
C ALA A 13 6.59 3.79 2.73
N VAL A 14 5.70 4.29 3.55
CA VAL A 14 4.72 3.45 4.20
C VAL A 14 3.77 2.86 3.18
N ALA A 15 3.32 3.67 2.21
CA ALA A 15 2.42 3.17 1.18
C ALA A 15 3.08 2.06 0.38
N SER A 16 4.36 2.20 0.07
CA SER A 16 5.08 1.19 -0.66
C SER A 16 5.16 -0.12 0.14
N TYR A 17 5.43 0.00 1.43
CA TYR A 17 5.49 -1.16 2.29
C TYR A 17 4.12 -1.83 2.38
N VAL A 18 3.07 -1.03 2.54
CA VAL A 18 1.71 -1.57 2.63
C VAL A 18 1.36 -2.29 1.34
N ALA A 19 1.75 -1.72 0.19
CA ALA A 19 1.45 -2.36 -1.08
C ALA A 19 2.11 -3.73 -1.17
N SER A 20 3.37 -3.82 -0.79
CA SER A 20 4.09 -5.09 -0.85
C SER A 20 3.47 -6.11 0.09
N LEU A 21 3.20 -5.68 1.31
CA LEU A 21 2.67 -6.58 2.31
C LEU A 21 1.28 -7.05 1.92
N SER A 22 0.46 -6.13 1.41
CA SER A 22 -0.90 -6.46 1.00
C SER A 22 -0.89 -7.46 -0.15
N HIS A 23 0.05 -7.30 -1.07
CA HIS A 23 0.17 -8.23 -2.17
C HIS A 23 0.44 -9.65 -1.66
N ASP A 24 1.39 -9.76 -0.73
CA ASP A 24 1.73 -11.07 -0.18
C ASP A 24 0.56 -11.65 0.59
N LEU A 25 -0.09 -10.83 1.40
CA LEU A 25 -1.21 -11.29 2.20
C LEU A 25 -2.39 -11.69 1.32
N ALA A 26 -2.62 -10.96 0.23
CA ALA A 26 -3.69 -11.33 -0.68
C ALA A 26 -3.45 -12.70 -1.28
N GLY A 27 -2.20 -12.99 -1.64
CA GLY A 27 -1.87 -14.29 -2.16
C GLY A 27 -2.13 -15.39 -1.14
N MET A 28 -1.75 -15.16 0.10
CA MET A 28 -1.98 -16.13 1.15
C MET A 28 -3.47 -16.35 1.36
N ALA A 29 -4.24 -15.25 1.36
CA ALA A 29 -5.67 -15.35 1.58
C ALA A 29 -6.32 -16.20 0.49
N ARG A 30 -5.93 -15.96 -0.75
CA ARG A 30 -6.51 -16.72 -1.86
C ARG A 30 -6.16 -18.19 -1.80
N ARG A 31 -4.91 -18.48 -1.44
CA ARG A 31 -4.51 -19.88 -1.38
C ARG A 31 -5.23 -20.64 -0.29
N THR A 32 -5.72 -19.94 0.72
CA THR A 32 -6.45 -20.60 1.79
C THR A 32 -7.96 -20.45 1.64
N GLY A 33 -8.41 -19.97 0.50
CA GLY A 33 -9.85 -19.90 0.24
C GLY A 33 -10.54 -18.67 0.80
N LEU A 34 -9.78 -17.71 1.30
CA LEU A 34 -10.36 -16.50 1.84
C LEU A 34 -10.48 -15.47 0.73
N ASP A 35 -11.38 -15.74 -0.20
CA ASP A 35 -11.44 -14.95 -1.43
C ASP A 35 -11.83 -13.50 -1.22
N THR A 36 -12.82 -13.26 -0.37
CA THR A 36 -13.24 -11.90 -0.11
C THR A 36 -12.12 -11.12 0.55
N LEU A 37 -11.44 -11.75 1.50
CA LEU A 37 -10.33 -11.09 2.16
C LEU A 37 -9.22 -10.81 1.16
N GLY A 38 -8.95 -11.76 0.27
CA GLY A 38 -7.96 -11.55 -0.76
C GLY A 38 -8.32 -10.37 -1.65
N TYR A 39 -9.59 -10.25 -2.00
CA TYR A 39 -10.03 -9.15 -2.82
C TYR A 39 -9.82 -7.80 -2.09
N LEU A 40 -10.19 -7.75 -0.81
CA LEU A 40 -10.03 -6.52 -0.06
C LEU A 40 -8.57 -6.14 0.07
N LEU A 41 -7.70 -7.13 0.24
CA LEU A 41 -6.27 -6.85 0.31
C LEU A 41 -5.74 -6.34 -1.02
N GLU A 42 -6.30 -6.84 -2.14
CA GLU A 42 -5.94 -6.31 -3.43
C GLU A 42 -6.34 -4.85 -3.56
N MET A 43 -7.52 -4.50 -3.03
CA MET A 43 -7.95 -3.11 -3.07
C MET A 43 -7.02 -2.24 -2.24
N VAL A 44 -6.58 -2.76 -1.09
CA VAL A 44 -5.61 -2.02 -0.27
C VAL A 44 -4.32 -1.83 -1.06
N ARG A 45 -3.87 -2.86 -1.74
CA ARG A 45 -2.64 -2.76 -2.51
C ARG A 45 -2.75 -1.71 -3.61
N LEU A 46 -3.88 -1.71 -4.32
CA LEU A 46 -4.07 -0.76 -5.40
C LEU A 46 -4.09 0.67 -4.88
N GLU A 47 -4.75 0.86 -3.76
CA GLU A 47 -4.79 2.20 -3.18
C GLU A 47 -3.39 2.62 -2.73
N ALA A 48 -2.65 1.71 -2.11
CA ALA A 48 -1.32 2.02 -1.65
C ALA A 48 -0.39 2.36 -2.81
N GLU A 49 -0.51 1.61 -3.90
CA GLU A 49 0.30 1.89 -5.08
C GLU A 49 -0.05 3.24 -5.67
N SER A 50 -1.33 3.56 -5.66
CA SER A 50 -1.77 4.85 -6.17
C SER A 50 -1.17 5.99 -5.35
N LEU A 51 -1.15 5.85 -4.04
CA LEU A 51 -0.57 6.86 -3.19
C LEU A 51 0.92 7.00 -3.42
N THR A 52 1.60 5.89 -3.66
CA THR A 52 3.00 5.93 -3.94
C THR A 52 3.28 6.72 -5.23
N ARG A 53 2.50 6.46 -6.24
CA ARG A 53 2.69 7.15 -7.51
C ARG A 53 2.32 8.63 -7.41
N HIS A 54 1.22 8.92 -6.71
CA HIS A 54 0.76 10.27 -6.63
C HIS A 54 1.64 11.13 -5.75
N ASN A 55 2.31 10.53 -4.80
CA ASN A 55 3.22 11.26 -3.99
C ASN A 55 4.54 11.46 -4.66
N GLY A 56 4.65 11.04 -5.87
CA GLY A 56 5.87 11.25 -6.60
C GLY A 56 5.94 12.66 -7.06
N PRO A 57 6.80 12.86 -8.00
CA PRO A 57 7.07 14.20 -8.41
C PRO A 57 5.90 14.95 -8.87
N ASN A 58 4.89 14.32 -9.32
CA ASN A 58 3.88 14.98 -9.81
C ASN A 58 2.87 15.36 -8.94
N GLY A 59 2.95 14.90 -7.96
CA GLY A 59 1.99 15.21 -7.12
C GLY A 59 1.22 16.39 -7.37
N ARG A 60 1.14 16.96 -7.92
CA ARG A 60 0.43 17.79 -8.19
C ARG A 60 -0.48 17.99 -8.77
N ARG A 61 -0.84 17.72 -9.27
CA ARG A 61 -1.59 17.76 -9.80
C ARG A 61 -2.37 17.99 -9.70
N SER A 62 -2.49 18.25 -9.55
CA SER A 62 -3.10 18.34 -9.36
C SER A 62 -3.36 18.59 -9.31
#